data_fb5aa81d19c81acf26edde1524a28d9a
#
_entry.id   fb5aa81d19c81acf26edde1524a28d9a
#
_cell.length_a   1.000
_cell.length_b   1.000
_cell.length_c   1.000
_cell.angle_alpha   90.00
_cell.angle_beta   90.00
_cell.angle_gamma   90.00
#
_symmetry.space_group_name_H-M   'P 1'
#
loop_
_entity.id
_entity.type
_entity.pdbx_description
1 polymer ?
#
loop_
_entity_poly.entity_id
_entity_poly.type
_entity_poly.pdbx_seq_one_letter_code
_entity_poly.pdbx_strand_id
1 'polypeptide(L)'
;MTKADLVHEIAAQTGVDKQSVLAVIESMKDQIKNSLQTGENVYLRGFGSFILKKRAAKTARNISKNTTIVIPEHYIPYFKPCKELIETVKG
;
A
#
# COMPACT_ATOMS: atom_id res chain seq x y z
N MET A 1 9.30 -6.94 10.36
CA MET A 1 9.17 -5.61 11.00
C MET A 1 7.71 -5.21 11.04
N THR A 2 7.20 -4.93 12.24
CA THR A 2 5.82 -4.51 12.46
C THR A 2 5.73 -2.99 12.50
N LYS A 3 4.49 -2.46 12.60
CA LYS A 3 4.29 -1.03 12.80
C LYS A 3 4.98 -0.56 14.08
N ALA A 4 4.88 -1.35 15.16
CA ALA A 4 5.56 -1.01 16.43
C ALA A 4 7.07 -0.94 16.27
N ASP A 5 7.65 -1.85 15.51
CA ASP A 5 9.09 -1.85 15.22
C ASP A 5 9.49 -0.61 14.43
N LEU A 6 8.69 -0.24 13.43
CA LEU A 6 8.93 0.98 12.65
C LEU A 6 8.88 2.22 13.53
N VAL A 7 7.89 2.33 14.40
CA VAL A 7 7.75 3.45 15.33
C VAL A 7 9.01 3.57 16.20
N HIS A 8 9.48 2.45 16.75
CA HIS A 8 10.66 2.41 17.59
C HIS A 8 11.90 2.88 16.84
N GLU A 9 12.14 2.33 15.65
CA GLU A 9 13.31 2.67 14.82
C GLU A 9 13.29 4.14 14.37
N ILE A 10 12.14 4.63 13.95
CA ILE A 10 12.00 6.02 13.49
C ILE A 10 12.22 6.98 14.66
N ALA A 11 11.65 6.69 15.83
CA ALA A 11 11.82 7.50 17.03
C ALA A 11 13.31 7.55 17.43
N ALA A 12 14.01 6.41 17.38
CA ALA A 12 15.43 6.34 17.70
C ALA A 12 16.28 7.15 16.70
N GLN A 13 15.93 7.07 15.41
CA GLN A 13 16.70 7.74 14.35
C GLN A 13 16.48 9.24 14.33
N THR A 14 15.25 9.70 14.58
CA THR A 14 14.88 11.11 14.41
C THR A 14 14.88 11.91 15.69
N GLY A 15 14.84 11.24 16.85
CA GLY A 15 14.65 11.91 18.13
C GLY A 15 13.22 12.35 18.40
N VAL A 16 12.29 12.04 17.50
CA VAL A 16 10.87 12.33 17.70
C VAL A 16 10.27 11.29 18.64
N ASP A 17 9.40 11.70 19.55
CA ASP A 17 8.77 10.77 20.49
C ASP A 17 7.88 9.75 19.79
N LYS A 18 7.74 8.57 20.39
CA LYS A 18 7.02 7.45 19.77
C LYS A 18 5.55 7.76 19.48
N GLN A 19 4.89 8.52 20.36
CA GLN A 19 3.48 8.88 20.16
C GLN A 19 3.31 9.76 18.92
N SER A 20 4.19 10.72 18.72
CA SER A 20 4.17 11.57 17.53
C SER A 20 4.48 10.79 16.28
N VAL A 21 5.46 9.88 16.32
CA VAL A 21 5.78 9.01 15.19
C VAL A 21 4.59 8.15 14.81
N LEU A 22 3.94 7.55 15.79
CA LEU A 22 2.76 6.72 15.56
C LEU A 22 1.64 7.54 14.92
N ALA A 23 1.38 8.73 15.42
CA ALA A 23 0.35 9.61 14.87
C ALA A 23 0.62 9.95 13.41
N VAL A 24 1.88 10.24 13.06
CA VAL A 24 2.27 10.55 11.67
C VAL A 24 2.09 9.33 10.77
N ILE A 25 2.52 8.16 11.20
CA ILE A 25 2.38 6.92 10.42
C ILE A 25 0.90 6.61 10.17
N GLU A 26 0.06 6.70 11.20
CA GLU A 26 -1.36 6.44 11.06
C GLU A 26 -2.03 7.46 10.13
N SER A 27 -1.67 8.72 10.26
CA SER A 27 -2.18 9.77 9.37
C SER A 27 -1.73 9.54 7.92
N MET A 28 -0.48 9.16 7.70
CA MET A 28 0.04 8.86 6.36
C MET A 28 -0.77 7.73 5.71
N LYS A 29 -1.03 6.67 6.45
CA LYS A 29 -1.84 5.54 5.96
C LYS A 29 -3.24 6.00 5.57
N ASP A 30 -3.88 6.81 6.41
CA ASP A 30 -5.20 7.33 6.14
C ASP A 30 -5.23 8.24 4.92
N GLN A 31 -4.22 9.09 4.76
CA GLN A 31 -4.12 9.99 3.59
C GLN A 31 -3.95 9.19 2.30
N ILE A 32 -3.11 8.16 2.30
CA ILE A 32 -2.92 7.28 1.14
C ILE A 32 -4.22 6.56 0.81
N LYS A 33 -4.88 5.98 1.82
CA LYS A 33 -6.15 5.28 1.66
C LYS A 33 -7.21 6.19 1.06
N ASN A 34 -7.38 7.39 1.60
CA ASN A 34 -8.38 8.35 1.14
C ASN A 34 -8.08 8.83 -0.29
N SER A 35 -6.82 9.08 -0.60
CA SER A 35 -6.40 9.50 -1.94
C SER A 35 -6.75 8.42 -2.98
N LEU A 36 -6.40 7.18 -2.72
CA LEU A 36 -6.72 6.07 -3.63
C LEU A 36 -8.22 5.86 -3.76
N GLN A 37 -8.96 6.04 -2.68
CA GLN A 37 -10.42 5.90 -2.70
C GLN A 37 -11.08 6.92 -3.63
N THR A 38 -10.51 8.11 -3.75
CA THR A 38 -11.01 9.16 -4.65
C THR A 38 -10.40 9.10 -6.05
N GLY A 39 -9.60 8.10 -6.34
CA GLY A 39 -9.01 7.90 -7.67
C GLY A 39 -7.69 8.59 -7.90
N GLU A 40 -7.04 9.10 -6.85
CA GLU A 40 -5.76 9.78 -6.97
C GLU A 40 -4.61 8.91 -6.48
N ASN A 41 -3.58 8.78 -7.30
CA ASN A 41 -2.36 8.06 -6.93
C ASN A 41 -1.51 8.91 -5.98
N VAL A 42 -0.69 8.24 -5.17
CA VAL A 42 0.23 8.92 -4.25
C VAL A 42 1.66 8.59 -4.65
N TYR A 43 2.46 9.61 -4.90
CA TYR A 43 3.84 9.46 -5.34
C TYR A 43 4.80 9.87 -4.24
N LEU A 44 5.68 8.95 -3.83
CA LEU A 44 6.74 9.22 -2.87
C LEU A 44 8.07 9.16 -3.60
N ARG A 45 8.60 10.33 -3.95
CA ARG A 45 9.82 10.46 -4.73
C ARG A 45 10.98 9.74 -4.06
N GLY A 46 11.70 8.92 -4.85
CA GLY A 46 12.81 8.13 -4.34
C GLY A 46 12.42 6.85 -3.63
N PHE A 47 11.12 6.57 -3.53
CA PHE A 47 10.61 5.38 -2.87
C PHE A 47 9.73 4.56 -3.79
N GLY A 48 8.60 5.11 -4.18
CA GLY A 48 7.65 4.44 -5.06
C GLY A 48 6.32 5.16 -5.12
N SER A 49 5.33 4.49 -5.68
CA SER A 49 4.01 5.06 -5.87
C SER A 49 2.94 4.10 -5.42
N PHE A 50 1.95 4.63 -4.72
CA PHE A 50 0.72 3.89 -4.43
C PHE A 50 -0.28 4.24 -5.52
N ILE A 51 -0.64 3.26 -6.33
CA ILE A 51 -1.47 3.46 -7.51
C ILE A 51 -2.68 2.55 -7.48
N LEU A 52 -3.65 2.87 -8.33
CA LEU A 52 -4.79 2.00 -8.59
C LEU A 52 -4.46 1.16 -9.81
N LYS A 53 -4.57 -0.15 -9.67
CA LYS A 53 -4.34 -1.10 -10.75
C LYS A 53 -5.67 -1.73 -11.14
N LYS A 54 -5.98 -1.68 -12.43
CA LYS A 54 -7.19 -2.25 -12.96
C LYS A 54 -7.06 -3.77 -13.06
N ARG A 55 -8.03 -4.47 -12.49
CA ARG A 55 -8.17 -5.90 -12.65
C ARG A 55 -9.32 -6.16 -13.61
N ALA A 56 -9.05 -6.87 -14.70
CA ALA A 56 -10.06 -7.24 -15.68
C ALA A 56 -11.10 -8.17 -15.06
N ALA A 57 -12.31 -8.14 -15.59
CA ALA A 57 -13.35 -9.09 -15.22
C ALA A 57 -12.87 -10.50 -15.51
N LYS A 58 -13.18 -11.42 -14.62
CA LYS A 58 -12.85 -12.83 -14.82
C LYS A 58 -13.97 -13.73 -14.29
N THR A 59 -14.00 -14.96 -14.79
CA THR A 59 -14.91 -15.98 -14.36
C THR A 59 -14.21 -16.92 -13.40
N ALA A 60 -14.80 -17.15 -12.24
CA ALA A 60 -14.31 -18.10 -11.26
C ALA A 60 -15.36 -19.15 -11.00
N ARG A 61 -14.93 -20.39 -10.76
CA ARG A 61 -15.84 -21.51 -10.47
C ARG A 61 -15.90 -21.74 -8.98
N ASN A 62 -17.11 -21.76 -8.44
CA ASN A 62 -17.34 -22.16 -7.05
C ASN A 62 -17.48 -23.68 -7.00
N ILE A 63 -16.44 -24.36 -6.51
CA ILE A 63 -16.37 -25.81 -6.48
C ILE A 63 -17.44 -26.42 -5.58
N SER A 64 -17.72 -25.81 -4.43
CA SER A 64 -18.67 -26.34 -3.46
C SER A 64 -20.12 -26.25 -3.94
N LYS A 65 -20.47 -25.26 -4.74
CA LYS A 65 -21.81 -25.09 -5.29
C LYS A 65 -21.92 -25.47 -6.76
N ASN A 66 -20.80 -25.81 -7.38
CA ASN A 66 -20.74 -26.14 -8.81
C ASN A 66 -21.36 -25.06 -9.69
N THR A 67 -21.18 -23.80 -9.30
CA THR A 67 -21.67 -22.63 -10.01
C THR A 67 -20.52 -21.77 -10.51
N THR A 68 -20.81 -20.97 -11.54
CA THR A 68 -19.85 -20.02 -12.10
C THR A 68 -20.11 -18.64 -11.48
N ILE A 69 -19.04 -18.02 -10.99
CA ILE A 69 -19.12 -16.68 -10.43
C ILE A 69 -18.36 -15.73 -11.37
N VAL A 70 -19.00 -14.63 -11.73
CA VAL A 70 -18.38 -13.57 -12.53
C VAL A 70 -17.86 -12.51 -11.56
N ILE A 71 -16.53 -12.29 -11.57
CA ILE A 71 -15.92 -11.23 -10.82
C ILE A 71 -15.79 -10.04 -11.76
N PRO A 72 -16.50 -8.92 -11.50
CA PRO A 72 -16.47 -7.77 -12.39
C PRO A 72 -15.12 -7.07 -12.38
N GLU A 73 -14.88 -6.29 -13.41
CA GLU A 73 -13.72 -5.40 -13.48
C GLU A 73 -13.72 -4.45 -12.28
N HIS A 74 -12.55 -4.29 -11.66
CA HIS A 74 -12.40 -3.44 -10.49
C HIS A 74 -10.97 -2.92 -10.35
N TYR A 75 -10.79 -1.92 -9.51
CA TYR A 75 -9.47 -1.37 -9.19
C TYR A 75 -9.02 -1.85 -7.83
N ILE A 76 -7.72 -2.15 -7.73
CA ILE A 76 -7.09 -2.53 -6.47
C ILE A 76 -5.93 -1.59 -6.16
N PRO A 77 -5.61 -1.38 -4.88
CA PRO A 77 -4.40 -0.64 -4.53
C PRO A 77 -3.17 -1.50 -4.86
N TYR A 78 -2.13 -0.82 -5.33
CA TYR A 78 -0.88 -1.47 -5.72
C TYR A 78 0.29 -0.54 -5.42
N PHE A 79 1.35 -1.08 -4.83
CA PHE A 79 2.57 -0.33 -4.61
C PHE A 79 3.56 -0.63 -5.73
N LYS A 80 3.95 0.40 -6.47
CA LYS A 80 4.94 0.30 -7.53
C LYS A 80 6.26 0.91 -7.02
N PRO A 81 7.27 0.09 -6.71
CA PRO A 81 8.55 0.61 -6.23
C PRO A 81 9.26 1.41 -7.32
N CYS A 82 10.01 2.43 -6.91
CA CYS A 82 10.84 3.16 -7.86
C CYS A 82 12.10 2.37 -8.19
N LYS A 83 12.79 2.78 -9.25
CA LYS A 83 14.02 2.11 -9.69
C LYS A 83 15.09 2.09 -8.59
N GLU A 84 15.25 3.20 -7.88
CA GLU A 84 16.23 3.31 -6.79
C GLU A 84 15.96 2.30 -5.68
N LEU A 85 14.68 2.12 -5.31
CA LEU A 85 14.31 1.15 -4.29
C LEU A 85 14.60 -0.28 -4.75
N ILE A 86 14.26 -0.60 -6.00
CA ILE A 86 14.55 -1.91 -6.59
C ILE A 86 16.04 -2.19 -6.57
N GLU A 87 16.87 -1.24 -7.00
CA GLU A 87 18.32 -1.36 -7.02
C GLU A 87 18.89 -1.55 -5.60
N THR A 88 18.37 -0.82 -4.61
CA THR A 88 18.81 -0.92 -3.22
C THR A 88 18.57 -2.32 -2.65
N VAL A 89 17.40 -2.89 -2.90
CA VAL A 89 17.04 -4.22 -2.41
C VAL A 89 17.81 -5.31 -3.15
N LYS A 90 18.02 -5.11 -4.42
CA LYS A 90 18.72 -6.07 -5.28
C LYS A 90 20.20 -6.20 -4.90
N GLY A 91 20.75 -5.17 -4.29
CA GLY A 91 22.15 -5.13 -3.87
C GLY A 91 23.06 -4.71 -4.97
#